data_aed9dfbb36c1c5e22877b1df40308bd6
#
_entry.id   aed9dfbb36c1c5e22877b1df40308bd6
#
_cell.length_a   1.000
_cell.length_b   1.000
_cell.length_c   1.000
_cell.angle_alpha   90.00
_cell.angle_beta   90.00
_cell.angle_gamma   90.00
#
_symmetry.space_group_name_H-M   'P 1'
#
loop_
_entity.id
_entity.type
_entity.pdbx_description
1 polymer ?
#
loop_
_entity_poly.entity_id
_entity_poly.type
_entity_poly.pdbx_seq_one_letter_code
_entity_poly.pdbx_strand_id
1 'polypeptide(L)'
;MRFASLFVFVLAVNLALSSLLFGSDEKLAGHWDGTMIRQGARLHVSFDFDFISAGPQAKGTFTCLTQQVMDYPLTVVTMDGDRVHFALGDSLVFDGTVSASEITGTFSDDSAGGDFNLRRSEPPNLPYETVEVTFRNGAVTLSGTLCLPHSSERHPGVVLLQGSGSETRWGTNRFIADRFARYGIAALTYDKRGSGSSTGDWKSSSYDDLANDALAAIDLLASRPDIDPKRIGLQGHSEGGIIAPMATAHAPGKVAFVIAEDTVAGLVRDQDVYRVSHAIKEAGFTEAEIKRAMAMYMLMLDVACGTKPYRELEAASQPVEITRWYQWLGIPPENSYLWSWYPKVGTLDTLVFWKQVHVPALLVYGEHDQLVPVNESLAKIAAALDTARTPYTAIIVPGAQHNLTIQPEKGEPFFWWKSAPGLIDLVVAWVHQRTAE
;
A
#
# COMPACT_ATOMS: atom_id res chain seq x y z
N MET A 1 -42.19 -22.58 58.90
CA MET A 1 -40.76 -22.83 58.48
C MET A 1 -40.76 -23.69 57.21
N ARG A 2 -40.95 -23.13 56.03
CA ARG A 2 -40.79 -23.79 54.71
C ARG A 2 -40.90 -22.74 53.58
N PHE A 3 -40.13 -21.67 53.62
CA PHE A 3 -40.05 -20.67 52.51
C PHE A 3 -38.64 -20.10 52.24
N ALA A 4 -37.60 -20.64 52.89
CA ALA A 4 -36.24 -20.12 52.74
C ALA A 4 -35.36 -20.90 51.74
N SER A 5 -35.78 -22.08 51.24
CA SER A 5 -34.92 -22.95 50.40
C SER A 5 -35.15 -22.80 48.89
N LEU A 6 -36.16 -22.05 48.45
CA LEU A 6 -36.48 -21.92 47.02
C LEU A 6 -35.79 -20.71 46.37
N PHE A 7 -35.37 -19.72 47.16
CA PHE A 7 -34.73 -18.50 46.63
C PHE A 7 -33.23 -18.66 46.35
N VAL A 8 -32.56 -19.59 47.02
CA VAL A 8 -31.11 -19.84 46.82
C VAL A 8 -30.85 -20.66 45.56
N PHE A 9 -31.79 -21.53 45.15
CA PHE A 9 -31.62 -22.34 43.94
C PHE A 9 -31.89 -21.57 42.63
N VAL A 10 -32.77 -20.57 42.65
CA VAL A 10 -33.05 -19.72 41.48
C VAL A 10 -31.90 -18.73 41.25
N LEU A 11 -31.20 -18.26 42.31
CA LEU A 11 -30.05 -17.36 42.17
C LEU A 11 -28.77 -18.09 41.66
N ALA A 12 -28.57 -19.35 42.07
CA ALA A 12 -27.44 -20.16 41.61
C ALA A 12 -27.60 -20.65 40.16
N VAL A 13 -28.83 -20.91 39.71
CA VAL A 13 -29.11 -21.29 38.32
C VAL A 13 -29.00 -20.08 37.38
N ASN A 14 -29.36 -18.87 37.81
CA ASN A 14 -29.17 -17.65 36.99
C ASN A 14 -27.73 -17.21 36.93
N LEU A 15 -26.88 -17.45 37.94
CA LEU A 15 -25.44 -17.22 37.88
C LEU A 15 -24.70 -18.28 37.06
N ALA A 16 -25.19 -19.49 36.96
CA ALA A 16 -24.63 -20.54 36.12
C ALA A 16 -25.09 -20.44 34.65
N LEU A 17 -26.28 -19.89 34.38
CA LEU A 17 -26.74 -19.63 33.02
C LEU A 17 -26.14 -18.31 32.42
N SER A 18 -25.79 -17.34 33.24
CA SER A 18 -25.10 -16.14 32.76
C SER A 18 -23.63 -16.39 32.40
N SER A 19 -23.00 -17.45 32.88
CA SER A 19 -21.66 -17.88 32.47
C SER A 19 -21.63 -18.77 31.20
N LEU A 20 -22.79 -19.15 30.68
CA LEU A 20 -22.96 -20.00 29.49
C LEU A 20 -23.44 -19.22 28.24
N LEU A 21 -23.61 -17.89 28.37
CA LEU A 21 -24.05 -17.00 27.28
C LEU A 21 -23.01 -15.95 26.87
N PHE A 22 -21.79 -16.03 27.37
CA PHE A 22 -20.68 -15.31 26.78
C PHE A 22 -20.26 -16.06 25.51
N GLY A 23 -20.64 -15.52 24.34
CA GLY A 23 -20.41 -16.15 23.06
C GLY A 23 -18.93 -16.43 22.84
N SER A 24 -18.63 -17.46 22.04
CA SER A 24 -17.28 -17.80 21.55
C SER A 24 -16.54 -16.56 21.03
N ASP A 25 -17.24 -15.56 20.62
CA ASP A 25 -16.77 -14.34 19.98
C ASP A 25 -16.03 -13.37 20.92
N GLU A 26 -16.43 -13.28 22.19
CA GLU A 26 -15.72 -12.44 23.19
C GLU A 26 -14.33 -12.96 23.55
N LYS A 27 -14.06 -14.25 23.30
CA LYS A 27 -12.73 -14.82 23.55
C LYS A 27 -11.68 -14.29 22.60
N LEU A 28 -12.05 -13.96 21.35
CA LEU A 28 -11.11 -13.48 20.34
C LEU A 28 -10.92 -11.95 20.37
N ALA A 29 -11.94 -11.18 20.76
CA ALA A 29 -11.92 -9.72 20.76
C ALA A 29 -10.71 -9.12 21.48
N GLY A 30 -10.11 -8.05 20.93
CA GLY A 30 -9.01 -7.31 21.53
C GLY A 30 -7.71 -7.41 20.75
N HIS A 31 -6.63 -6.93 21.35
CA HIS A 31 -5.30 -6.86 20.76
C HIS A 31 -4.45 -8.08 21.13
N TRP A 32 -3.74 -8.60 20.13
CA TRP A 32 -2.90 -9.80 20.25
C TRP A 32 -1.55 -9.58 19.62
N ASP A 33 -0.49 -9.73 20.41
CA ASP A 33 0.90 -9.64 19.95
C ASP A 33 1.57 -11.01 19.90
N GLY A 34 2.44 -11.21 18.92
CA GLY A 34 3.16 -12.48 18.86
C GLY A 34 4.12 -12.63 17.71
N THR A 35 4.31 -13.85 17.29
CA THR A 35 5.37 -14.22 16.36
C THR A 35 4.88 -15.26 15.36
N MET A 36 5.17 -15.03 14.10
CA MET A 36 5.18 -16.04 13.03
C MET A 36 6.58 -16.63 12.91
N ILE A 37 6.69 -17.95 12.71
CA ILE A 37 7.96 -18.67 12.63
C ILE A 37 7.96 -19.54 11.37
N ARG A 38 8.92 -19.31 10.47
CA ARG A 38 9.16 -20.13 9.27
C ARG A 38 10.64 -20.41 9.14
N GLN A 39 11.01 -21.68 8.98
CA GLN A 39 12.42 -22.12 8.84
C GLN A 39 13.34 -21.55 9.94
N GLY A 40 12.82 -21.37 11.16
CA GLY A 40 13.55 -20.79 12.29
C GLY A 40 13.60 -19.26 12.31
N ALA A 41 13.28 -18.58 11.23
CA ALA A 41 13.18 -17.13 11.19
C ALA A 41 11.89 -16.66 11.88
N ARG A 42 12.00 -15.62 12.73
CA ARG A 42 10.89 -15.06 13.50
C ARG A 42 10.46 -13.72 12.94
N LEU A 43 9.16 -13.50 12.82
CA LEU A 43 8.55 -12.25 12.43
C LEU A 43 7.56 -11.83 13.51
N HIS A 44 7.76 -10.64 14.10
CA HIS A 44 6.82 -10.08 15.07
C HIS A 44 5.60 -9.54 14.34
N VAL A 45 4.42 -9.90 14.83
CA VAL A 45 3.12 -9.51 14.27
C VAL A 45 2.13 -9.19 15.36
N SER A 46 1.14 -8.36 15.06
CA SER A 46 -0.01 -8.17 15.92
C SER A 46 -1.33 -8.22 15.13
N PHE A 47 -2.39 -8.55 15.85
CA PHE A 47 -3.74 -8.63 15.33
C PHE A 47 -4.69 -7.91 16.29
N ASP A 48 -5.62 -7.15 15.73
CA ASP A 48 -6.74 -6.61 16.46
C ASP A 48 -8.01 -7.27 15.94
N PHE A 49 -8.87 -7.78 16.86
CA PHE A 49 -10.14 -8.38 16.50
C PHE A 49 -11.28 -7.63 17.16
N ASP A 50 -12.23 -7.15 16.32
CA ASP A 50 -13.44 -6.46 16.76
C ASP A 50 -14.68 -7.29 16.44
N PHE A 51 -15.59 -7.38 17.40
CA PHE A 51 -16.90 -7.97 17.19
C PHE A 51 -17.94 -6.86 17.11
N ILE A 52 -18.48 -6.66 15.90
CA ILE A 52 -19.64 -5.78 15.75
C ILE A 52 -20.88 -6.58 16.20
N SER A 53 -21.55 -6.11 17.25
CA SER A 53 -22.77 -6.70 17.86
C SER A 53 -23.98 -6.89 16.93
N ALA A 54 -23.83 -6.69 15.61
CA ALA A 54 -24.92 -6.73 14.63
C ALA A 54 -24.72 -7.71 13.46
N GLY A 55 -23.78 -8.68 13.55
CA GLY A 55 -23.59 -9.66 12.47
C GLY A 55 -22.66 -10.81 12.83
N PRO A 56 -22.75 -11.96 12.14
CA PRO A 56 -22.00 -13.19 12.46
C PRO A 56 -20.53 -13.15 12.02
N GLN A 57 -19.99 -12.02 11.60
CA GLN A 57 -18.60 -11.90 11.13
C GLN A 57 -17.79 -10.98 12.05
N ALA A 58 -16.77 -11.56 12.68
CA ALA A 58 -15.72 -10.81 13.31
C ALA A 58 -14.94 -10.01 12.25
N LYS A 59 -14.51 -8.82 12.60
CA LYS A 59 -13.55 -8.05 11.81
C LYS A 59 -12.21 -8.09 12.52
N GLY A 60 -11.14 -7.94 11.77
CA GLY A 60 -9.83 -7.83 12.37
C GLY A 60 -8.86 -7.14 11.45
N THR A 61 -7.72 -6.76 12.01
CA THR A 61 -6.60 -6.18 11.27
C THR A 61 -5.30 -6.88 11.62
N PHE A 62 -4.37 -6.83 10.69
CA PHE A 62 -3.02 -7.36 10.79
C PHE A 62 -2.01 -6.21 10.78
N THR A 63 -1.02 -6.28 11.66
CA THR A 63 0.10 -5.36 11.69
C THR A 63 1.42 -6.11 11.74
N CYS A 64 2.37 -5.71 10.89
CA CYS A 64 3.75 -6.16 10.88
C CYS A 64 4.68 -4.99 10.57
N LEU A 65 5.20 -4.33 11.61
CA LEU A 65 6.00 -3.11 11.45
C LEU A 65 7.32 -3.36 10.70
N THR A 66 7.90 -4.55 10.84
CA THR A 66 9.12 -4.94 10.10
C THR A 66 8.88 -4.95 8.58
N GLN A 67 7.67 -5.29 8.16
CA GLN A 67 7.24 -5.35 6.77
C GLN A 67 6.47 -4.11 6.32
N GLN A 68 6.49 -3.02 7.08
CA GLN A 68 5.75 -1.79 6.77
C GLN A 68 4.25 -2.03 6.56
N VAL A 69 3.65 -2.95 7.31
CA VAL A 69 2.21 -3.21 7.25
C VAL A 69 1.59 -2.79 8.57
N MET A 70 0.54 -1.97 8.52
CA MET A 70 -0.23 -1.56 9.69
C MET A 70 -1.73 -1.54 9.40
N ASP A 71 -2.52 -2.05 10.34
CA ASP A 71 -3.98 -2.07 10.33
C ASP A 71 -4.58 -2.67 9.04
N TYR A 72 -3.88 -3.65 8.40
CA TYR A 72 -4.36 -4.25 7.16
C TYR A 72 -5.58 -5.14 7.44
N PRO A 73 -6.75 -4.90 6.80
CA PRO A 73 -7.95 -5.63 7.11
C PRO A 73 -7.85 -7.12 6.79
N LEU A 74 -8.28 -7.96 7.71
CA LEU A 74 -8.49 -9.38 7.47
C LEU A 74 -9.69 -9.58 6.54
N THR A 75 -9.57 -10.50 5.59
CA THR A 75 -10.64 -10.82 4.63
C THR A 75 -11.65 -11.79 5.18
N VAL A 76 -11.20 -12.67 6.09
CA VAL A 76 -12.01 -13.68 6.77
C VAL A 76 -11.61 -13.73 8.23
N VAL A 77 -12.58 -13.84 9.13
CA VAL A 77 -12.40 -14.21 10.55
C VAL A 77 -13.58 -15.05 10.95
N THR A 78 -13.34 -16.30 11.32
CA THR A 78 -14.37 -17.23 11.77
C THR A 78 -13.95 -17.99 13.01
N MET A 79 -14.91 -18.38 13.84
CA MET A 79 -14.71 -19.22 15.03
C MET A 79 -15.66 -20.42 15.05
N ASP A 80 -15.14 -21.56 15.46
CA ASP A 80 -15.91 -22.77 15.77
C ASP A 80 -15.42 -23.33 17.12
N GLY A 81 -16.17 -23.03 18.17
CA GLY A 81 -15.73 -23.29 19.54
C GLY A 81 -14.47 -22.52 19.91
N ASP A 82 -13.37 -23.24 20.16
CA ASP A 82 -12.05 -22.65 20.43
C ASP A 82 -11.15 -22.61 19.16
N ARG A 83 -11.65 -23.10 18.01
CA ARG A 83 -10.91 -23.01 16.74
C ARG A 83 -11.16 -21.66 16.10
N VAL A 84 -10.08 -21.04 15.66
CA VAL A 84 -10.12 -19.77 14.93
C VAL A 84 -9.47 -19.93 13.56
N HIS A 85 -10.12 -19.36 12.55
CA HIS A 85 -9.61 -19.26 11.19
C HIS A 85 -9.67 -17.79 10.74
N PHE A 86 -8.56 -17.25 10.23
CA PHE A 86 -8.52 -15.90 9.69
C PHE A 86 -7.53 -15.79 8.53
N ALA A 87 -7.73 -14.80 7.64
CA ALA A 87 -6.95 -14.67 6.42
C ALA A 87 -6.71 -13.21 6.02
N LEU A 88 -5.58 -12.99 5.34
CA LEU A 88 -5.27 -11.77 4.60
C LEU A 88 -5.30 -12.08 3.09
N GLY A 89 -6.27 -11.53 2.39
CA GLY A 89 -6.50 -11.90 0.98
C GLY A 89 -6.81 -13.39 0.84
N ASP A 90 -6.44 -13.94 -0.30
CA ASP A 90 -6.64 -15.36 -0.62
C ASP A 90 -5.41 -16.22 -0.30
N SER A 91 -4.26 -15.59 0.01
CA SER A 91 -2.97 -16.27 0.03
C SER A 91 -2.39 -16.49 1.43
N LEU A 92 -2.61 -15.62 2.41
CA LEU A 92 -2.07 -15.80 3.77
C LEU A 92 -3.17 -16.19 4.74
N VAL A 93 -3.16 -17.44 5.15
CA VAL A 93 -4.20 -18.09 5.96
C VAL A 93 -3.64 -18.56 7.29
N PHE A 94 -4.44 -18.40 8.35
CA PHE A 94 -4.12 -18.80 9.74
C PHE A 94 -5.19 -19.73 10.28
N ASP A 95 -4.80 -20.86 10.82
CA ASP A 95 -5.64 -21.81 11.51
C ASP A 95 -5.07 -22.07 12.91
N GLY A 96 -5.88 -21.83 13.94
CA GLY A 96 -5.41 -21.91 15.31
C GLY A 96 -6.46 -22.29 16.33
N THR A 97 -6.01 -22.31 17.58
CA THR A 97 -6.87 -22.50 18.77
C THR A 97 -6.67 -21.32 19.70
N VAL A 98 -7.79 -20.71 20.13
CA VAL A 98 -7.82 -19.58 21.05
C VAL A 98 -8.13 -20.01 22.46
N SER A 99 -7.36 -19.51 23.42
CA SER A 99 -7.62 -19.56 24.85
C SER A 99 -7.89 -18.16 25.40
N ALA A 100 -8.06 -18.00 26.69
CA ALA A 100 -8.25 -16.69 27.30
C ALA A 100 -7.07 -15.71 27.08
N SER A 101 -5.85 -16.21 26.91
CA SER A 101 -4.63 -15.40 26.87
C SER A 101 -3.71 -15.71 25.67
N GLU A 102 -4.00 -16.73 24.89
CA GLU A 102 -3.08 -17.20 23.84
C GLU A 102 -3.86 -17.74 22.62
N ILE A 103 -3.33 -17.47 21.42
CA ILE A 103 -3.74 -18.11 20.18
C ILE A 103 -2.52 -18.80 19.60
N THR A 104 -2.62 -20.10 19.34
CA THR A 104 -1.54 -20.89 18.73
C THR A 104 -2.05 -21.65 17.54
N GLY A 105 -1.21 -21.79 16.51
CA GLY A 105 -1.61 -22.51 15.32
C GLY A 105 -0.56 -22.47 14.23
N THR A 106 -1.02 -22.74 13.01
CA THR A 106 -0.20 -22.72 11.80
C THR A 106 -0.71 -21.68 10.82
N PHE A 107 0.21 -21.12 10.04
CA PHE A 107 -0.12 -20.29 8.90
C PHE A 107 0.44 -20.91 7.62
N SER A 108 -0.17 -20.55 6.50
CA SER A 108 0.33 -20.90 5.17
C SER A 108 0.16 -19.74 4.20
N ASP A 109 1.07 -19.62 3.24
CA ASP A 109 0.96 -18.77 2.07
C ASP A 109 1.21 -19.61 0.80
N ASP A 110 1.17 -18.97 -0.38
CA ASP A 110 1.33 -19.64 -1.68
C ASP A 110 2.66 -20.42 -1.81
N SER A 111 3.65 -20.13 -0.98
CA SER A 111 4.99 -20.70 -1.07
C SER A 111 5.31 -21.73 0.00
N ALA A 112 4.85 -21.53 1.23
CA ALA A 112 5.17 -22.38 2.38
C ALA A 112 4.30 -22.03 3.60
N GLY A 113 4.44 -22.81 4.67
CA GLY A 113 3.78 -22.58 5.97
C GLY A 113 4.77 -22.44 7.13
N GLY A 114 4.21 -22.26 8.31
CA GLY A 114 4.93 -22.17 9.56
C GLY A 114 3.98 -22.17 10.76
N ASP A 115 4.53 -21.93 11.94
CA ASP A 115 3.77 -21.83 13.18
C ASP A 115 3.60 -20.38 13.60
N PHE A 116 2.53 -20.09 14.35
CA PHE A 116 2.37 -18.81 15.01
C PHE A 116 1.91 -18.98 16.46
N ASN A 117 2.29 -18.00 17.26
CA ASN A 117 1.85 -17.86 18.64
C ASN A 117 1.59 -16.38 18.94
N LEU A 118 0.38 -16.08 19.41
CA LEU A 118 -0.07 -14.76 19.80
C LEU A 118 -0.48 -14.77 21.27
N ARG A 119 -0.24 -13.68 21.96
CA ARG A 119 -0.68 -13.46 23.35
C ARG A 119 -1.52 -12.21 23.42
N ARG A 120 -2.59 -12.27 24.21
CA ARG A 120 -3.40 -11.11 24.49
C ARG A 120 -2.59 -10.04 25.17
N SER A 121 -2.67 -8.81 24.69
CA SER A 121 -1.96 -7.65 25.23
C SER A 121 -2.81 -6.39 25.13
N GLU A 122 -2.35 -5.32 25.74
CA GLU A 122 -2.97 -4.00 25.55
C GLU A 122 -2.49 -3.40 24.24
N PRO A 123 -3.36 -2.72 23.49
CA PRO A 123 -2.94 -2.03 22.27
C PRO A 123 -1.93 -0.93 22.58
N PRO A 124 -0.98 -0.65 21.67
CA PRO A 124 0.02 0.39 21.87
C PRO A 124 -0.61 1.77 22.07
N ASN A 125 -0.11 2.53 23.03
CA ASN A 125 -0.49 3.93 23.17
C ASN A 125 0.15 4.76 22.05
N LEU A 126 -0.68 5.38 21.22
CA LEU A 126 -0.23 6.19 20.10
C LEU A 126 -0.15 7.67 20.50
N PRO A 127 0.94 8.40 20.12
CA PRO A 127 1.06 9.84 20.41
C PRO A 127 0.27 10.72 19.43
N TYR A 128 -0.73 10.15 18.76
CA TYR A 128 -1.61 10.80 17.81
C TYR A 128 -2.99 10.14 17.83
N GLU A 129 -3.99 10.84 17.35
CA GLU A 129 -5.32 10.26 17.09
C GLU A 129 -5.49 9.91 15.61
N THR A 130 -6.39 8.97 15.32
CA THR A 130 -6.84 8.66 13.97
C THR A 130 -8.22 9.25 13.74
N VAL A 131 -8.37 10.05 12.70
CA VAL A 131 -9.62 10.71 12.34
C VAL A 131 -10.07 10.21 10.97
N GLU A 132 -11.23 9.55 10.92
CA GLU A 132 -11.85 9.17 9.66
C GLU A 132 -12.36 10.41 8.94
N VAL A 133 -11.99 10.55 7.68
CA VAL A 133 -12.33 11.71 6.85
C VAL A 133 -12.90 11.29 5.51
N THR A 134 -13.72 12.17 4.95
CA THR A 134 -14.18 12.06 3.56
C THR A 134 -14.00 13.39 2.87
N PHE A 135 -13.64 13.37 1.59
CA PHE A 135 -13.49 14.56 0.76
C PHE A 135 -13.91 14.24 -0.68
N ARG A 136 -14.02 15.27 -1.52
CA ARG A 136 -14.59 15.10 -2.85
C ARG A 136 -13.71 15.69 -3.94
N ASN A 137 -13.63 14.95 -5.05
CA ASN A 137 -13.18 15.47 -6.34
C ASN A 137 -14.34 15.35 -7.34
N GLY A 138 -15.06 16.43 -7.57
CA GLY A 138 -16.27 16.41 -8.38
C GLY A 138 -17.33 15.46 -7.82
N ALA A 139 -17.70 14.44 -8.61
CA ALA A 139 -18.68 13.41 -8.23
C ALA A 139 -18.06 12.28 -7.37
N VAL A 140 -16.74 12.15 -7.34
CA VAL A 140 -16.04 11.11 -6.58
C VAL A 140 -15.94 11.51 -5.11
N THR A 141 -16.34 10.61 -4.22
CA THR A 141 -16.13 10.73 -2.77
C THR A 141 -14.99 9.81 -2.39
N LEU A 142 -13.98 10.36 -1.74
CA LEU A 142 -12.78 9.68 -1.28
C LEU A 142 -12.84 9.52 0.23
N SER A 143 -12.53 8.33 0.72
CA SER A 143 -12.50 7.99 2.15
C SER A 143 -11.07 7.84 2.60
N GLY A 144 -10.70 8.48 3.72
CA GLY A 144 -9.34 8.50 4.22
C GLY A 144 -9.28 8.43 5.74
N THR A 145 -8.08 8.21 6.24
CA THR A 145 -7.72 8.26 7.66
C THR A 145 -6.60 9.28 7.84
N LEU A 146 -6.84 10.28 8.66
CA LEU A 146 -5.86 11.27 9.08
C LEU A 146 -5.25 10.85 10.41
N CYS A 147 -3.94 10.66 10.45
CA CYS A 147 -3.16 10.51 11.67
C CYS A 147 -2.74 11.90 12.15
N LEU A 148 -3.37 12.39 13.22
CA LEU A 148 -3.19 13.75 13.73
C LEU A 148 -2.42 13.73 15.06
N PRO A 149 -1.20 14.31 15.13
CA PRO A 149 -0.42 14.34 16.36
C PRO A 149 -1.11 15.05 17.51
N HIS A 150 -0.89 14.60 18.74
CA HIS A 150 -1.43 15.22 19.95
C HIS A 150 -0.57 16.45 20.32
N SER A 151 -0.91 17.63 19.81
CA SER A 151 -0.35 18.91 20.28
C SER A 151 -1.30 20.06 20.00
N SER A 152 -1.04 21.21 20.62
CA SER A 152 -1.82 22.44 20.40
C SER A 152 -1.28 23.32 19.27
N GLU A 153 -0.15 22.95 18.67
CA GLU A 153 0.47 23.67 17.57
C GLU A 153 -0.10 23.23 16.22
N ARG A 154 0.00 24.09 15.22
CA ARG A 154 -0.34 23.72 13.84
C ARG A 154 0.73 22.80 13.27
N HIS A 155 0.31 21.64 12.79
CA HIS A 155 1.20 20.64 12.24
C HIS A 155 1.54 20.87 10.77
N PRO A 156 2.74 20.54 10.30
CA PRO A 156 2.94 20.26 8.89
C PRO A 156 2.10 19.04 8.50
N GLY A 157 1.75 18.94 7.21
CA GLY A 157 0.93 17.85 6.69
C GLY A 157 1.60 17.11 5.55
N VAL A 158 1.26 15.84 5.37
CA VAL A 158 1.62 15.04 4.20
C VAL A 158 0.42 14.24 3.72
N VAL A 159 0.20 14.22 2.41
CA VAL A 159 -0.77 13.33 1.76
C VAL A 159 0.01 12.19 1.11
N LEU A 160 -0.38 10.95 1.41
CA LEU A 160 0.24 9.73 0.90
C LEU A 160 -0.52 9.25 -0.34
N LEU A 161 0.20 9.12 -1.45
CA LEU A 161 -0.34 8.73 -2.76
C LEU A 161 0.05 7.28 -3.07
N GLN A 162 -0.94 6.54 -3.51
CA GLN A 162 -0.85 5.10 -3.74
C GLN A 162 -0.09 4.78 -5.05
N GLY A 163 0.45 3.55 -5.11
CA GLY A 163 0.98 2.94 -6.34
C GLY A 163 -0.11 2.51 -7.33
N SER A 164 0.26 1.71 -8.32
CA SER A 164 -0.65 1.25 -9.39
C SER A 164 -1.68 0.24 -8.88
N GLY A 165 -2.85 0.23 -9.51
CA GLY A 165 -3.90 -0.74 -9.22
C GLY A 165 -4.91 -0.29 -8.17
N SER A 166 -5.64 -1.25 -7.62
CA SER A 166 -6.58 -1.03 -6.53
C SER A 166 -5.82 -0.99 -5.21
N GLU A 167 -5.68 0.18 -4.63
CA GLU A 167 -5.01 0.35 -3.36
C GLU A 167 -5.86 1.08 -2.33
N THR A 168 -5.67 0.72 -1.07
CA THR A 168 -6.40 1.27 0.06
C THR A 168 -5.48 2.06 0.99
N ARG A 169 -6.07 2.77 1.93
CA ARG A 169 -5.38 3.56 2.96
C ARG A 169 -4.65 2.73 4.02
N TRP A 170 -4.79 1.40 3.99
CA TRP A 170 -4.23 0.46 4.97
C TRP A 170 -2.84 -0.05 4.55
N GLY A 171 -2.23 -0.87 5.39
CA GLY A 171 -0.95 -1.49 5.10
C GLY A 171 0.20 -0.49 5.10
N THR A 172 0.95 -0.40 4.01
CA THR A 172 2.15 0.44 3.91
C THR A 172 1.83 1.93 4.06
N ASN A 173 0.77 2.42 3.44
CA ASN A 173 0.36 3.82 3.58
C ASN A 173 -0.01 4.15 5.04
N ARG A 174 -0.72 3.24 5.73
CA ARG A 174 -1.04 3.40 7.13
C ARG A 174 0.19 3.37 8.04
N PHE A 175 1.16 2.49 7.74
CA PHE A 175 2.44 2.44 8.44
C PHE A 175 3.24 3.74 8.27
N ILE A 176 3.33 4.27 7.05
CA ILE A 176 4.04 5.54 6.78
C ILE A 176 3.34 6.69 7.51
N ALA A 177 1.99 6.72 7.49
CA ALA A 177 1.21 7.72 8.23
C ALA A 177 1.45 7.67 9.75
N ASP A 178 1.52 6.47 10.35
CA ASP A 178 1.92 6.27 11.74
C ASP A 178 3.30 6.91 12.03
N ARG A 179 4.28 6.63 11.15
CA ARG A 179 5.64 7.14 11.36
C ARG A 179 5.68 8.66 11.30
N PHE A 180 5.04 9.30 10.34
CA PHE A 180 4.94 10.74 10.29
C PHE A 180 4.25 11.33 11.51
N ALA A 181 3.12 10.75 11.93
CA ALA A 181 2.35 11.26 13.06
C ALA A 181 3.11 11.16 14.39
N ARG A 182 3.88 10.09 14.62
CA ARG A 182 4.76 9.95 15.79
C ARG A 182 5.80 11.05 15.90
N TYR A 183 6.17 11.66 14.79
CA TYR A 183 7.14 12.75 14.73
C TYR A 183 6.49 14.13 14.52
N GLY A 184 5.19 14.28 14.78
CA GLY A 184 4.52 15.58 14.78
C GLY A 184 4.08 16.09 13.41
N ILE A 185 4.08 15.24 12.38
CA ILE A 185 3.61 15.55 11.03
C ILE A 185 2.25 14.88 10.82
N ALA A 186 1.21 15.66 10.59
CA ALA A 186 -0.11 15.10 10.28
C ALA A 186 -0.08 14.38 8.92
N ALA A 187 -0.56 13.14 8.86
CA ALA A 187 -0.48 12.32 7.65
C ALA A 187 -1.85 11.80 7.24
N LEU A 188 -2.23 12.11 6.00
CA LEU A 188 -3.47 11.65 5.39
C LEU A 188 -3.17 10.53 4.40
N THR A 189 -3.76 9.38 4.65
CA THR A 189 -3.86 8.27 3.69
C THR A 189 -5.34 8.07 3.30
N TYR A 190 -5.61 7.69 2.06
CA TYR A 190 -6.98 7.51 1.57
C TYR A 190 -7.09 6.33 0.61
N ASP A 191 -8.29 5.78 0.48
CA ASP A 191 -8.57 4.73 -0.50
C ASP A 191 -8.57 5.36 -1.90
N LYS A 192 -7.80 4.81 -2.82
CA LYS A 192 -7.82 5.22 -4.23
C LYS A 192 -9.24 5.15 -4.77
N ARG A 193 -9.61 6.05 -5.69
CA ARG A 193 -10.94 6.02 -6.31
C ARG A 193 -11.30 4.62 -6.84
N GLY A 194 -12.48 4.10 -6.49
CA GLY A 194 -12.93 2.75 -6.82
C GLY A 194 -12.26 1.64 -6.03
N SER A 195 -11.56 1.98 -4.93
CA SER A 195 -10.97 1.02 -3.98
C SER A 195 -11.55 1.27 -2.59
N GLY A 196 -11.53 0.25 -1.74
CA GLY A 196 -11.98 0.35 -0.35
C GLY A 196 -13.36 0.97 -0.22
N SER A 197 -13.45 2.10 0.51
CA SER A 197 -14.70 2.86 0.72
C SER A 197 -14.84 4.07 -0.21
N SER A 198 -13.88 4.31 -1.11
CA SER A 198 -13.93 5.40 -2.09
C SER A 198 -14.81 5.04 -3.29
N THR A 199 -15.60 6.00 -3.76
CA THR A 199 -16.38 5.86 -5.00
C THR A 199 -15.52 6.10 -6.24
N GLY A 200 -16.10 5.92 -7.42
CA GLY A 200 -15.40 6.10 -8.71
C GLY A 200 -14.83 4.80 -9.23
N ASP A 201 -13.89 4.90 -10.16
CA ASP A 201 -13.24 3.73 -10.78
C ASP A 201 -11.85 4.13 -11.30
N TRP A 202 -10.79 3.56 -10.74
CA TRP A 202 -9.41 3.84 -11.16
C TRP A 202 -9.10 3.30 -12.57
N LYS A 203 -9.77 2.21 -13.00
CA LYS A 203 -9.57 1.59 -14.32
C LYS A 203 -10.05 2.47 -15.48
N SER A 204 -10.94 3.41 -15.22
CA SER A 204 -11.43 4.37 -16.21
C SER A 204 -10.82 5.75 -16.06
N SER A 205 -10.01 5.99 -15.02
CA SER A 205 -9.44 7.29 -14.69
C SER A 205 -8.11 7.55 -15.39
N SER A 206 -7.82 8.82 -15.63
CA SER A 206 -6.51 9.32 -16.06
C SER A 206 -5.62 9.64 -14.84
N TYR A 207 -4.33 9.90 -15.08
CA TYR A 207 -3.46 10.44 -14.04
C TYR A 207 -3.84 11.87 -13.61
N ASP A 208 -4.45 12.67 -14.52
CA ASP A 208 -5.03 13.98 -14.14
C ASP A 208 -6.15 13.82 -13.12
N ASP A 209 -7.00 12.78 -13.25
CA ASP A 209 -8.03 12.49 -12.24
C ASP A 209 -7.44 12.16 -10.89
N LEU A 210 -6.35 11.36 -10.84
CA LEU A 210 -5.65 11.01 -9.61
C LEU A 210 -4.89 12.21 -9.01
N ALA A 211 -4.30 13.07 -9.84
CA ALA A 211 -3.68 14.31 -9.40
C ALA A 211 -4.70 15.27 -8.77
N ASN A 212 -5.90 15.34 -9.35
CA ASN A 212 -6.99 16.13 -8.76
C ASN A 212 -7.53 15.53 -7.46
N ASP A 213 -7.50 14.18 -7.28
CA ASP A 213 -7.78 13.54 -5.99
C ASP A 213 -6.76 13.95 -4.92
N ALA A 214 -5.48 13.97 -5.30
CA ALA A 214 -4.40 14.43 -4.42
C ALA A 214 -4.57 15.90 -4.02
N LEU A 215 -4.96 16.76 -4.95
CA LEU A 215 -5.24 18.17 -4.66
C LEU A 215 -6.45 18.36 -3.76
N ALA A 216 -7.50 17.56 -3.92
CA ALA A 216 -8.65 17.58 -3.01
C ALA A 216 -8.28 17.14 -1.59
N ALA A 217 -7.34 16.20 -1.45
CA ALA A 217 -6.77 15.81 -0.16
C ALA A 217 -5.92 16.94 0.47
N ILE A 218 -5.14 17.67 -0.32
CA ILE A 218 -4.42 18.89 0.11
C ILE A 218 -5.43 19.95 0.60
N ASP A 219 -6.51 20.20 -0.15
CA ASP A 219 -7.53 21.18 0.22
C ASP A 219 -8.25 20.80 1.53
N LEU A 220 -8.51 19.49 1.75
CA LEU A 220 -9.02 19.01 3.04
C LEU A 220 -8.06 19.35 4.18
N LEU A 221 -6.77 19.01 4.07
CA LEU A 221 -5.79 19.31 5.12
C LEU A 221 -5.65 20.82 5.34
N ALA A 222 -5.59 21.61 4.27
CA ALA A 222 -5.45 23.08 4.34
C ALA A 222 -6.66 23.78 5.00
N SER A 223 -7.84 23.16 4.98
CA SER A 223 -9.05 23.69 5.62
C SER A 223 -9.09 23.49 7.14
N ARG A 224 -8.21 22.64 7.68
CA ARG A 224 -8.21 22.30 9.10
C ARG A 224 -7.48 23.35 9.95
N PRO A 225 -8.00 23.68 11.13
CA PRO A 225 -7.38 24.67 12.03
C PRO A 225 -6.08 24.16 12.67
N ASP A 226 -5.89 22.85 12.77
CA ASP A 226 -4.75 22.14 13.37
C ASP A 226 -3.61 21.87 12.38
N ILE A 227 -3.77 22.22 11.10
CA ILE A 227 -2.78 22.03 10.05
C ILE A 227 -2.30 23.39 9.51
N ASP A 228 -1.00 23.53 9.26
CA ASP A 228 -0.46 24.69 8.58
C ASP A 228 -0.56 24.52 7.06
N PRO A 229 -1.42 25.30 6.37
CA PRO A 229 -1.65 25.15 4.94
C PRO A 229 -0.41 25.44 4.07
N LYS A 230 0.61 26.09 4.62
CA LYS A 230 1.88 26.38 3.93
C LYS A 230 2.91 25.28 4.04
N ARG A 231 2.63 24.25 4.85
CA ARG A 231 3.56 23.15 5.15
C ARG A 231 2.98 21.79 4.82
N ILE A 232 2.16 21.70 3.75
CA ILE A 232 1.55 20.44 3.30
C ILE A 232 2.28 19.97 2.04
N GLY A 233 2.79 18.72 2.07
CA GLY A 233 3.46 18.08 0.95
C GLY A 233 2.76 16.83 0.45
N LEU A 234 3.33 16.27 -0.62
CA LEU A 234 2.90 15.01 -1.22
C LEU A 234 4.04 13.98 -1.12
N GLN A 235 3.70 12.76 -0.72
CA GLN A 235 4.59 11.59 -0.86
C GLN A 235 3.90 10.56 -1.74
N GLY A 236 4.59 10.07 -2.77
CA GLY A 236 4.07 9.06 -3.67
C GLY A 236 5.09 8.00 -4.01
N HIS A 237 4.65 6.73 -3.97
CA HIS A 237 5.43 5.58 -4.39
C HIS A 237 4.99 5.12 -5.77
N SER A 238 5.95 4.75 -6.65
CA SER A 238 5.69 4.21 -8.00
C SER A 238 4.77 5.14 -8.81
N GLU A 239 3.53 4.75 -9.15
CA GLU A 239 2.53 5.61 -9.80
C GLU A 239 2.29 6.90 -9.00
N GLY A 240 2.20 6.81 -7.66
CA GLY A 240 2.07 7.99 -6.80
C GLY A 240 3.23 8.99 -6.96
N GLY A 241 4.43 8.50 -7.28
CA GLY A 241 5.59 9.31 -7.60
C GLY A 241 5.49 10.04 -8.96
N ILE A 242 4.59 9.59 -9.86
CA ILE A 242 4.18 10.33 -11.08
C ILE A 242 3.11 11.38 -10.71
N ILE A 243 2.16 11.00 -9.89
CA ILE A 243 1.02 11.84 -9.50
C ILE A 243 1.45 13.06 -8.67
N ALA A 244 2.43 12.90 -7.77
CA ALA A 244 2.87 13.97 -6.88
C ALA A 244 3.43 15.20 -7.63
N PRO A 245 4.39 15.08 -8.57
CA PRO A 245 4.85 16.21 -9.38
C PRO A 245 3.77 16.75 -10.32
N MET A 246 2.88 15.90 -10.84
CA MET A 246 1.74 16.32 -11.68
C MET A 246 0.77 17.21 -10.89
N ALA A 247 0.33 16.79 -9.70
CA ALA A 247 -0.52 17.59 -8.82
C ALA A 247 0.14 18.91 -8.44
N THR A 248 1.45 18.89 -8.16
CA THR A 248 2.23 20.09 -7.83
C THR A 248 2.28 21.06 -8.99
N ALA A 249 2.47 20.59 -10.24
CA ALA A 249 2.47 21.41 -11.43
C ALA A 249 1.08 22.00 -11.76
N HIS A 250 0.00 21.26 -11.48
CA HIS A 250 -1.38 21.72 -11.71
C HIS A 250 -1.83 22.81 -10.73
N ALA A 251 -1.27 22.88 -9.53
CA ALA A 251 -1.67 23.83 -8.50
C ALA A 251 -0.44 24.49 -7.82
N PRO A 252 0.27 25.37 -8.54
CA PRO A 252 1.43 26.06 -7.99
C PRO A 252 1.09 26.79 -6.68
N GLY A 253 1.91 26.59 -5.65
CA GLY A 253 1.75 27.21 -4.33
C GLY A 253 0.84 26.47 -3.35
N LYS A 254 0.16 25.38 -3.76
CA LYS A 254 -0.61 24.54 -2.82
C LYS A 254 0.23 23.45 -2.14
N VAL A 255 1.28 22.98 -2.79
CA VAL A 255 2.16 21.93 -2.29
C VAL A 255 3.47 22.54 -1.82
N ALA A 256 3.93 22.20 -0.62
CA ALA A 256 5.13 22.72 -0.01
C ALA A 256 6.39 21.92 -0.32
N PHE A 257 6.25 20.62 -0.54
CA PHE A 257 7.35 19.70 -0.88
C PHE A 257 6.81 18.44 -1.59
N VAL A 258 7.69 17.75 -2.32
CA VAL A 258 7.38 16.48 -3.01
C VAL A 258 8.36 15.40 -2.58
N ILE A 259 7.85 14.22 -2.22
CA ILE A 259 8.64 13.00 -2.03
C ILE A 259 8.17 11.99 -3.07
N ALA A 260 9.10 11.52 -3.91
CA ALA A 260 8.83 10.53 -4.94
C ALA A 260 9.73 9.31 -4.73
N GLU A 261 9.10 8.15 -4.56
CA GLU A 261 9.77 6.90 -4.28
C GLU A 261 9.60 5.94 -5.47
N ASP A 262 10.69 5.35 -5.94
CA ASP A 262 10.74 4.37 -7.05
C ASP A 262 9.89 4.77 -8.27
N THR A 263 9.98 6.04 -8.67
CA THR A 263 9.19 6.60 -9.79
C THR A 263 9.93 6.63 -11.10
N VAL A 264 9.21 6.51 -12.21
CA VAL A 264 9.77 6.56 -13.57
C VAL A 264 9.93 7.98 -14.09
N ALA A 265 10.92 8.17 -14.95
CA ALA A 265 11.15 9.39 -15.72
C ALA A 265 11.03 9.16 -17.22
N GLY A 266 10.26 10.00 -17.91
CA GLY A 266 9.97 9.88 -19.34
C GLY A 266 8.60 9.25 -19.61
N LEU A 267 8.48 8.53 -20.71
CA LEU A 267 7.20 7.91 -21.08
C LEU A 267 6.86 6.74 -20.15
N VAL A 268 5.62 6.70 -19.66
CA VAL A 268 5.14 5.60 -18.79
C VAL A 268 5.31 4.23 -19.46
N ARG A 269 5.05 4.12 -20.77
CA ARG A 269 5.26 2.88 -21.53
C ARG A 269 6.70 2.35 -21.50
N ASP A 270 7.70 3.24 -21.37
CA ASP A 270 9.11 2.84 -21.35
C ASP A 270 9.46 2.09 -20.05
N GLN A 271 8.80 2.40 -18.95
CA GLN A 271 8.87 1.62 -17.71
C GLN A 271 8.37 0.19 -17.92
N ASP A 272 7.25 0.02 -18.61
CA ASP A 272 6.71 -1.32 -18.90
C ASP A 272 7.67 -2.14 -19.77
N VAL A 273 8.29 -1.52 -20.77
CA VAL A 273 9.35 -2.16 -21.58
C VAL A 273 10.53 -2.59 -20.71
N TYR A 274 10.99 -1.71 -19.82
CA TYR A 274 12.10 -2.03 -18.91
C TYR A 274 11.74 -3.21 -18.01
N ARG A 275 10.61 -3.15 -17.30
CA ARG A 275 10.11 -4.18 -16.38
C ARG A 275 10.01 -5.54 -17.06
N VAL A 276 9.34 -5.60 -18.23
CA VAL A 276 9.16 -6.87 -18.95
C VAL A 276 10.48 -7.38 -19.53
N SER A 277 11.37 -6.49 -19.98
CA SER A 277 12.69 -6.89 -20.48
C SER A 277 13.58 -7.50 -19.39
N HIS A 278 13.45 -7.08 -18.13
CA HIS A 278 14.13 -7.67 -16.98
C HIS A 278 13.51 -9.02 -16.62
N ALA A 279 12.23 -9.05 -16.38
CA ALA A 279 11.52 -10.25 -15.94
C ALA A 279 11.64 -11.43 -16.93
N ILE A 280 11.60 -11.18 -18.24
CA ILE A 280 11.73 -12.24 -19.24
C ILE A 280 13.14 -12.85 -19.30
N LYS A 281 14.18 -12.06 -19.04
CA LYS A 281 15.57 -12.56 -18.97
C LYS A 281 15.74 -13.52 -17.79
N GLU A 282 15.17 -13.18 -16.63
CA GLU A 282 15.21 -14.01 -15.42
C GLU A 282 14.35 -15.28 -15.55
N ALA A 283 13.30 -15.26 -16.37
CA ALA A 283 12.43 -16.42 -16.62
C ALA A 283 13.12 -17.56 -17.40
N GLY A 284 14.38 -17.39 -17.82
CA GLY A 284 15.20 -18.43 -18.43
C GLY A 284 14.80 -18.78 -19.87
N PHE A 285 14.30 -17.80 -20.63
CA PHE A 285 14.07 -17.93 -22.05
C PHE A 285 15.38 -17.75 -22.86
N THR A 286 15.43 -18.35 -24.04
CA THR A 286 16.55 -18.14 -24.97
C THR A 286 16.51 -16.72 -25.54
N GLU A 287 17.66 -16.21 -26.01
CA GLU A 287 17.76 -14.90 -26.65
C GLU A 287 16.78 -14.72 -27.82
N ALA A 288 16.57 -15.80 -28.61
CA ALA A 288 15.63 -15.79 -29.73
C ALA A 288 14.17 -15.69 -29.27
N GLU A 289 13.82 -16.31 -28.14
CA GLU A 289 12.50 -16.21 -27.53
C GLU A 289 12.29 -14.82 -26.91
N ILE A 290 13.29 -14.29 -26.18
CA ILE A 290 13.26 -12.94 -25.61
C ILE A 290 13.03 -11.91 -26.72
N LYS A 291 13.76 -11.99 -27.83
CA LYS A 291 13.59 -11.07 -28.97
C LYS A 291 12.19 -11.12 -29.53
N ARG A 292 11.60 -12.33 -29.70
CA ARG A 292 10.22 -12.49 -30.19
C ARG A 292 9.18 -11.98 -29.21
N ALA A 293 9.35 -12.32 -27.94
CA ALA A 293 8.47 -11.88 -26.87
C ALA A 293 8.48 -10.35 -26.74
N MET A 294 9.65 -9.72 -26.75
CA MET A 294 9.74 -8.25 -26.69
C MET A 294 9.13 -7.57 -27.94
N ALA A 295 9.29 -8.14 -29.12
CA ALA A 295 8.62 -7.63 -30.33
C ALA A 295 7.09 -7.71 -30.22
N MET A 296 6.55 -8.82 -29.66
CA MET A 296 5.12 -8.99 -29.40
C MET A 296 4.65 -8.01 -28.31
N TYR A 297 5.41 -7.83 -27.25
CA TYR A 297 5.11 -6.89 -26.17
C TYR A 297 5.07 -5.44 -26.67
N MET A 298 6.02 -5.05 -27.52
CA MET A 298 6.01 -3.73 -28.16
C MET A 298 4.78 -3.52 -29.05
N LEU A 299 4.37 -4.54 -29.81
CA LEU A 299 3.15 -4.49 -30.59
C LEU A 299 1.91 -4.33 -29.70
N MET A 300 1.86 -5.08 -28.59
CA MET A 300 0.81 -4.95 -27.59
C MET A 300 0.74 -3.51 -27.04
N LEU A 301 1.88 -2.91 -26.70
CA LEU A 301 1.96 -1.52 -26.21
C LEU A 301 1.51 -0.51 -27.29
N ASP A 302 1.85 -0.73 -28.57
CA ASP A 302 1.40 0.11 -29.68
C ASP A 302 -0.12 0.06 -29.80
N VAL A 303 -0.72 -1.12 -29.65
CA VAL A 303 -2.19 -1.27 -29.62
C VAL A 303 -2.78 -0.62 -28.37
N ALA A 304 -2.17 -0.84 -27.22
CA ALA A 304 -2.61 -0.26 -25.95
C ALA A 304 -2.54 1.27 -25.95
N CYS A 305 -1.55 1.87 -26.61
CA CYS A 305 -1.46 3.33 -26.83
C CYS A 305 -2.38 3.83 -27.94
N GLY A 306 -3.12 2.97 -28.63
CA GLY A 306 -4.03 3.35 -29.72
C GLY A 306 -3.33 3.70 -31.04
N THR A 307 -2.03 3.42 -31.20
CA THR A 307 -1.26 3.67 -32.41
C THR A 307 -1.43 2.58 -33.47
N LYS A 308 -1.87 1.38 -33.04
CA LYS A 308 -2.21 0.26 -33.92
C LYS A 308 -3.57 -0.35 -33.55
N PRO A 309 -4.31 -0.92 -34.50
CA PRO A 309 -5.57 -1.59 -34.21
C PRO A 309 -5.36 -2.98 -33.58
N TYR A 310 -6.26 -3.41 -32.69
CA TYR A 310 -6.20 -4.70 -31.99
C TYR A 310 -6.05 -5.91 -32.93
N ARG A 311 -6.66 -5.87 -34.13
CA ARG A 311 -6.54 -6.93 -35.14
C ARG A 311 -5.11 -7.26 -35.58
N GLU A 312 -4.18 -6.30 -35.49
CA GLU A 312 -2.76 -6.56 -35.79
C GLU A 312 -2.11 -7.42 -34.69
N LEU A 313 -2.45 -7.16 -33.42
CA LEU A 313 -2.01 -7.96 -32.29
C LEU A 313 -2.61 -9.38 -32.37
N GLU A 314 -3.91 -9.49 -32.64
CA GLU A 314 -4.61 -10.76 -32.81
C GLU A 314 -3.96 -11.61 -33.92
N ALA A 315 -3.76 -11.04 -35.11
CA ALA A 315 -3.12 -11.74 -36.21
C ALA A 315 -1.68 -12.19 -35.93
N ALA A 316 -0.91 -11.39 -35.21
CA ALA A 316 0.44 -11.73 -34.80
C ALA A 316 0.48 -12.81 -33.67
N SER A 317 -0.57 -12.86 -32.84
CA SER A 317 -0.69 -13.80 -31.74
C SER A 317 -1.01 -15.23 -32.19
N GLN A 318 -1.94 -15.40 -33.11
CA GLN A 318 -2.44 -16.71 -33.57
C GLN A 318 -1.37 -17.78 -33.83
N PRO A 319 -0.26 -17.51 -34.57
CA PRO A 319 0.76 -18.54 -34.83
C PRO A 319 1.64 -18.89 -33.63
N VAL A 320 1.58 -18.14 -32.53
CA VAL A 320 2.50 -18.25 -31.39
C VAL A 320 1.82 -18.47 -30.03
N GLU A 321 0.50 -18.47 -29.99
CA GLU A 321 -0.30 -18.59 -28.74
C GLU A 321 0.09 -19.79 -27.87
N ILE A 322 0.48 -20.89 -28.48
CA ILE A 322 0.90 -22.12 -27.77
C ILE A 322 2.33 -22.06 -27.26
N THR A 323 3.10 -21.04 -27.59
CA THR A 323 4.50 -20.95 -27.16
C THR A 323 4.59 -20.47 -25.68
N ARG A 324 5.55 -21.06 -24.95
CA ARG A 324 5.77 -20.72 -23.53
C ARG A 324 6.00 -19.22 -23.32
N TRP A 325 6.79 -18.57 -24.17
CA TRP A 325 7.08 -17.14 -24.04
C TRP A 325 5.86 -16.24 -24.29
N TYR A 326 4.95 -16.64 -25.22
CA TYR A 326 3.71 -15.89 -25.46
C TYR A 326 2.77 -16.00 -24.25
N GLN A 327 2.55 -17.21 -23.74
CA GLN A 327 1.73 -17.44 -22.55
C GLN A 327 2.27 -16.69 -21.33
N TRP A 328 3.61 -16.62 -21.21
CA TRP A 328 4.26 -15.87 -20.16
C TRP A 328 3.99 -14.35 -20.22
N LEU A 329 3.87 -13.77 -21.42
CA LEU A 329 3.55 -12.34 -21.60
C LEU A 329 2.17 -11.95 -21.05
N GLY A 330 1.22 -12.88 -20.96
CA GLY A 330 -0.11 -12.61 -20.44
C GLY A 330 -0.83 -11.51 -21.25
N ILE A 331 -0.83 -11.61 -22.60
CA ILE A 331 -1.48 -10.61 -23.46
C ILE A 331 -2.96 -10.47 -23.07
N PRO A 332 -3.44 -9.25 -22.76
CA PRO A 332 -4.82 -9.04 -22.33
C PRO A 332 -5.83 -9.39 -23.43
N PRO A 333 -6.99 -9.98 -23.07
CA PRO A 333 -8.06 -10.24 -24.05
C PRO A 333 -8.66 -8.93 -24.59
N GLU A 334 -9.34 -8.98 -25.74
CA GLU A 334 -9.88 -7.81 -26.44
C GLU A 334 -10.81 -6.96 -25.57
N ASN A 335 -11.56 -7.57 -24.65
CA ASN A 335 -12.46 -6.87 -23.73
C ASN A 335 -11.77 -6.32 -22.47
N SER A 336 -10.45 -6.34 -22.38
CA SER A 336 -9.72 -5.80 -21.22
C SER A 336 -9.88 -4.28 -21.13
N TYR A 337 -10.04 -3.80 -19.88
CA TYR A 337 -10.07 -2.35 -19.59
C TYR A 337 -8.77 -1.64 -20.01
N LEU A 338 -7.65 -2.35 -20.11
CA LEU A 338 -6.35 -1.81 -20.50
C LEU A 338 -6.40 -1.08 -21.85
N TRP A 339 -7.17 -1.57 -22.81
CA TRP A 339 -7.29 -0.94 -24.13
C TRP A 339 -7.97 0.43 -24.10
N SER A 340 -8.79 0.72 -23.10
CA SER A 340 -9.43 2.04 -22.90
C SER A 340 -8.68 2.93 -21.89
N TRP A 341 -7.90 2.34 -20.99
CA TRP A 341 -7.16 3.04 -19.95
C TRP A 341 -5.75 3.45 -20.40
N TYR A 342 -5.01 2.53 -20.99
CA TYR A 342 -3.60 2.74 -21.34
C TYR A 342 -3.35 3.90 -22.32
N PRO A 343 -4.24 4.22 -23.29
CA PRO A 343 -4.09 5.42 -24.14
C PRO A 343 -4.02 6.73 -23.34
N LYS A 344 -4.59 6.77 -22.13
CA LYS A 344 -4.61 7.96 -21.27
C LYS A 344 -3.31 8.16 -20.48
N VAL A 345 -2.54 7.08 -20.27
CA VAL A 345 -1.36 7.11 -19.38
C VAL A 345 -0.06 6.68 -20.06
N GLY A 346 -0.10 5.71 -20.98
CA GLY A 346 1.09 5.09 -21.56
C GLY A 346 2.02 6.04 -22.35
N THR A 347 1.44 7.07 -22.98
CA THR A 347 2.18 8.08 -23.77
C THR A 347 2.51 9.34 -22.98
N LEU A 348 2.16 9.37 -21.67
CA LEU A 348 2.47 10.50 -20.81
C LEU A 348 3.98 10.60 -20.58
N ASP A 349 4.58 11.77 -20.84
CA ASP A 349 5.95 12.09 -20.43
C ASP A 349 5.94 12.77 -19.07
N THR A 350 6.39 12.05 -18.04
CA THR A 350 6.41 12.54 -16.66
C THR A 350 7.34 13.73 -16.46
N LEU A 351 8.35 13.91 -17.31
CA LEU A 351 9.33 15.00 -17.22
C LEU A 351 8.72 16.38 -17.46
N VAL A 352 7.57 16.46 -18.14
CA VAL A 352 6.90 17.75 -18.35
C VAL A 352 6.43 18.36 -17.03
N PHE A 353 6.09 17.52 -16.04
CA PHE A 353 5.70 17.97 -14.71
C PHE A 353 6.89 18.29 -13.83
N TRP A 354 7.93 17.44 -13.83
CA TRP A 354 9.15 17.69 -13.07
C TRP A 354 9.82 19.04 -13.40
N LYS A 355 9.74 19.48 -14.65
CA LYS A 355 10.21 20.81 -15.07
C LYS A 355 9.40 21.99 -14.49
N GLN A 356 8.22 21.70 -13.92
CA GLN A 356 7.30 22.67 -13.31
C GLN A 356 7.24 22.55 -11.79
N VAL A 357 7.95 21.61 -11.19
CA VAL A 357 8.09 21.52 -9.72
C VAL A 357 9.08 22.61 -9.27
N HIS A 358 8.62 23.55 -8.45
CA HIS A 358 9.41 24.65 -7.89
C HIS A 358 9.51 24.60 -6.35
N VAL A 359 9.17 23.46 -5.76
CA VAL A 359 9.24 23.19 -4.31
C VAL A 359 10.29 22.11 -4.04
N PRO A 360 10.90 22.05 -2.85
CA PRO A 360 11.91 21.03 -2.54
C PRO A 360 11.43 19.61 -2.85
N ALA A 361 12.29 18.80 -3.46
CA ALA A 361 11.99 17.42 -3.82
C ALA A 361 12.93 16.42 -3.14
N LEU A 362 12.40 15.30 -2.67
CA LEU A 362 13.14 14.12 -2.23
C LEU A 362 12.87 12.97 -3.20
N LEU A 363 13.93 12.42 -3.77
CA LEU A 363 13.90 11.28 -4.69
C LEU A 363 14.52 10.08 -3.99
N VAL A 364 13.75 9.00 -3.83
CA VAL A 364 14.21 7.78 -3.16
C VAL A 364 14.05 6.59 -4.09
N TYR A 365 15.09 5.77 -4.20
CA TYR A 365 15.09 4.61 -5.08
C TYR A 365 15.72 3.39 -4.41
N GLY A 366 15.18 2.20 -4.66
CA GLY A 366 15.86 0.95 -4.35
C GLY A 366 16.95 0.64 -5.37
N GLU A 367 18.17 0.30 -4.91
CA GLU A 367 19.31 -0.02 -5.78
C GLU A 367 18.99 -1.18 -6.75
N HIS A 368 18.24 -2.17 -6.28
CA HIS A 368 17.87 -3.39 -7.03
C HIS A 368 16.45 -3.33 -7.60
N ASP A 369 15.91 -2.14 -7.84
CA ASP A 369 14.60 -1.98 -8.47
C ASP A 369 14.59 -2.57 -9.89
N GLN A 370 13.78 -3.60 -10.09
CA GLN A 370 13.61 -4.28 -11.37
C GLN A 370 12.41 -3.76 -12.18
N LEU A 371 11.61 -2.87 -11.59
CA LEU A 371 10.43 -2.30 -12.24
C LEU A 371 10.71 -0.92 -12.84
N VAL A 372 11.68 -0.17 -12.29
CA VAL A 372 12.05 1.17 -12.72
C VAL A 372 13.54 1.24 -13.05
N PRO A 373 13.95 1.87 -14.16
CA PRO A 373 15.37 2.09 -14.48
C PRO A 373 15.94 3.20 -13.58
N VAL A 374 16.41 2.84 -12.38
CA VAL A 374 16.81 3.74 -11.29
C VAL A 374 17.75 4.86 -11.75
N ASN A 375 18.92 4.50 -12.28
CA ASN A 375 19.95 5.48 -12.67
C ASN A 375 19.47 6.42 -13.78
N GLU A 376 18.72 5.89 -14.74
CA GLU A 376 18.17 6.67 -15.86
C GLU A 376 17.07 7.61 -15.38
N SER A 377 16.13 7.11 -14.56
CA SER A 377 15.03 7.90 -14.01
C SER A 377 15.56 9.03 -13.13
N LEU A 378 16.47 8.71 -12.21
CA LEU A 378 17.08 9.68 -11.33
C LEU A 378 17.82 10.77 -12.13
N ALA A 379 18.65 10.40 -13.11
CA ALA A 379 19.39 11.36 -13.92
C ALA A 379 18.46 12.31 -14.71
N LYS A 380 17.37 11.78 -15.27
CA LYS A 380 16.40 12.58 -16.04
C LYS A 380 15.62 13.55 -15.14
N ILE A 381 15.16 13.09 -13.96
CA ILE A 381 14.45 13.94 -13.01
C ILE A 381 15.38 15.02 -12.45
N ALA A 382 16.60 14.65 -12.06
CA ALA A 382 17.61 15.60 -11.60
C ALA A 382 17.85 16.72 -12.63
N ALA A 383 18.06 16.38 -13.90
CA ALA A 383 18.22 17.35 -14.97
C ALA A 383 16.99 18.27 -15.17
N ALA A 384 15.77 17.73 -14.97
CA ALA A 384 14.56 18.53 -15.04
C ALA A 384 14.48 19.53 -13.87
N LEU A 385 14.79 19.09 -12.65
CA LEU A 385 14.81 19.92 -11.43
C LEU A 385 15.93 20.98 -11.49
N ASP A 386 17.12 20.63 -12.00
CA ASP A 386 18.22 21.58 -12.24
C ASP A 386 17.80 22.68 -13.21
N THR A 387 17.09 22.31 -14.30
CA THR A 387 16.53 23.27 -15.25
C THR A 387 15.51 24.21 -14.60
N ALA A 388 14.67 23.67 -13.71
CA ALA A 388 13.70 24.42 -12.91
C ALA A 388 14.33 25.22 -11.76
N ARG A 389 15.62 25.02 -11.49
CA ARG A 389 16.37 25.55 -10.33
C ARG A 389 15.74 25.15 -8.99
N THR A 390 15.21 23.94 -8.92
CA THR A 390 14.55 23.40 -7.75
C THR A 390 15.53 22.59 -6.90
N PRO A 391 15.63 22.87 -5.59
CA PRO A 391 16.47 22.09 -4.71
C PRO A 391 15.90 20.67 -4.55
N TYR A 392 16.78 19.67 -4.65
CA TYR A 392 16.40 18.27 -4.42
C TYR A 392 17.46 17.51 -3.62
N THR A 393 17.02 16.42 -3.03
CA THR A 393 17.84 15.40 -2.40
C THR A 393 17.55 14.07 -3.08
N ALA A 394 18.58 13.29 -3.39
CA ALA A 394 18.45 11.97 -3.99
C ALA A 394 19.07 10.91 -3.09
N ILE A 395 18.38 9.79 -2.91
CA ILE A 395 18.81 8.66 -2.10
C ILE A 395 18.62 7.38 -2.92
N ILE A 396 19.69 6.60 -3.06
CA ILE A 396 19.63 5.23 -3.54
C ILE A 396 19.84 4.34 -2.32
N VAL A 397 18.87 3.48 -2.02
CA VAL A 397 18.87 2.61 -0.84
C VAL A 397 19.56 1.30 -1.20
N PRO A 398 20.74 1.00 -0.61
CA PRO A 398 21.52 -0.19 -0.98
C PRO A 398 20.75 -1.49 -0.75
N GLY A 399 20.77 -2.40 -1.73
CA GLY A 399 20.13 -3.71 -1.68
C GLY A 399 18.60 -3.69 -1.66
N ALA A 400 17.97 -2.52 -1.69
CA ALA A 400 16.50 -2.45 -1.68
C ALA A 400 15.92 -2.64 -3.10
N GLN A 401 14.75 -3.29 -3.16
CA GLN A 401 13.94 -3.48 -4.36
C GLN A 401 12.89 -2.37 -4.52
N HIS A 402 12.00 -2.50 -5.49
CA HIS A 402 10.99 -1.48 -5.86
C HIS A 402 10.18 -0.93 -4.67
N ASN A 403 9.81 -1.75 -3.69
CA ASN A 403 9.07 -1.27 -2.50
C ASN A 403 9.98 -0.80 -1.37
N LEU A 404 11.23 -0.44 -1.66
CA LEU A 404 12.26 -0.06 -0.68
C LEU A 404 12.47 -1.14 0.39
N THR A 405 12.26 -2.39 0.01
CA THR A 405 12.40 -3.57 0.87
C THR A 405 13.63 -4.39 0.50
N ILE A 406 14.22 -5.02 1.51
CA ILE A 406 15.35 -5.93 1.38
C ILE A 406 14.83 -7.36 1.53
N GLN A 407 15.19 -8.22 0.58
CA GLN A 407 14.79 -9.62 0.52
C GLN A 407 16.03 -10.53 0.46
N PRO A 408 15.90 -11.83 0.87
CA PRO A 408 17.02 -12.77 0.70
C PRO A 408 17.32 -12.98 -0.78
N GLU A 409 18.61 -12.98 -1.11
CA GLU A 409 19.06 -13.31 -2.45
C GLU A 409 18.97 -14.83 -2.71
N LYS A 410 19.03 -15.21 -3.98
CA LYS A 410 18.97 -16.62 -4.38
C LYS A 410 20.16 -17.42 -3.80
N GLY A 411 19.85 -18.38 -2.93
CA GLY A 411 20.86 -19.23 -2.26
C GLY A 411 21.24 -18.77 -0.86
N GLU A 412 20.74 -17.65 -0.41
CA GLU A 412 20.86 -17.25 0.98
C GLU A 412 19.88 -17.99 1.89
N PRO A 413 20.19 -18.12 3.21
CA PRO A 413 19.23 -18.58 4.19
C PRO A 413 17.96 -17.72 4.19
N PHE A 414 16.80 -18.34 4.37
CA PHE A 414 15.54 -17.62 4.46
C PHE A 414 15.58 -16.61 5.61
N PHE A 415 15.17 -15.35 5.29
CA PHE A 415 14.74 -14.36 6.27
C PHE A 415 13.48 -13.66 5.74
N TRP A 416 12.67 -13.15 6.65
CA TRP A 416 11.52 -12.35 6.30
C TRP A 416 11.98 -11.05 5.64
N TRP A 417 11.44 -10.72 4.46
CA TRP A 417 11.70 -9.41 3.86
C TRP A 417 11.36 -8.29 4.85
N LYS A 418 12.09 -7.21 4.78
CA LYS A 418 11.99 -6.09 5.71
C LYS A 418 12.19 -4.77 4.98
N SER A 419 11.65 -3.70 5.55
CA SER A 419 11.97 -2.35 5.08
C SER A 419 13.45 -2.03 5.29
N ALA A 420 13.97 -1.15 4.44
CA ALA A 420 15.34 -0.64 4.59
C ALA A 420 15.48 0.09 5.95
N PRO A 421 16.42 -0.32 6.81
CA PRO A 421 16.56 0.26 8.14
C PRO A 421 16.86 1.76 8.10
N GLY A 422 16.15 2.55 8.93
CA GLY A 422 16.36 3.98 9.08
C GLY A 422 15.84 4.84 7.92
N LEU A 423 15.32 4.25 6.84
CA LEU A 423 14.85 5.01 5.68
C LEU A 423 13.71 5.96 6.05
N ILE A 424 12.68 5.46 6.72
CA ILE A 424 11.52 6.29 7.07
C ILE A 424 11.91 7.41 8.07
N ASP A 425 12.81 7.16 8.99
CA ASP A 425 13.32 8.18 9.92
C ASP A 425 14.08 9.28 9.17
N LEU A 426 14.81 8.92 8.11
CA LEU A 426 15.49 9.87 7.24
C LEU A 426 14.48 10.72 6.43
N VAL A 427 13.44 10.10 5.89
CA VAL A 427 12.36 10.80 5.16
C VAL A 427 11.65 11.77 6.10
N VAL A 428 11.29 11.36 7.31
CA VAL A 428 10.69 12.22 8.35
C VAL A 428 11.60 13.39 8.70
N ALA A 429 12.90 13.12 8.94
CA ALA A 429 13.87 14.17 9.25
C ALA A 429 14.01 15.18 8.10
N TRP A 430 13.97 14.71 6.85
CA TRP A 430 14.00 15.58 5.68
C TRP A 430 12.76 16.50 5.63
N VAL A 431 11.56 15.98 5.91
CA VAL A 431 10.32 16.78 5.98
C VAL A 431 10.42 17.83 7.08
N HIS A 432 10.88 17.46 8.30
CA HIS A 432 11.08 18.43 9.38
C HIS A 432 12.02 19.56 8.98
N GLN A 433 13.13 19.25 8.32
CA GLN A 433 14.07 20.28 7.84
C GLN A 433 13.43 21.26 6.84
N ARG A 434 12.47 20.79 6.02
CA ARG A 434 11.78 21.60 5.01
C ARG A 434 10.56 22.34 5.54
N THR A 435 10.07 21.96 6.71
CA THR A 435 8.88 22.56 7.34
C THR A 435 9.20 23.34 8.61
N ALA A 436 10.47 23.40 9.02
CA ALA A 436 10.92 24.18 10.17
C ALA A 436 11.15 25.68 9.83
N GLU A 437 11.19 26.04 8.57
CA GLU A 437 11.32 27.41 8.05
C GLU A 437 9.93 27.97 7.65
#